data_24fa779a8a16a3e5381060c08be33e12
#
_entry.id   24fa779a8a16a3e5381060c08be33e12
#
_cell.length_a   1.000
_cell.length_b   1.000
_cell.length_c   1.000
_cell.angle_alpha   90.00
_cell.angle_beta   90.00
_cell.angle_gamma   90.00
#
_symmetry.space_group_name_H-M   'P 1'
#
loop_
_entity.id
_entity.type
_entity.pdbx_description
1 polymer ?
#
loop_
_entity_poly.entity_id
_entity_poly.type
_entity_poly.pdbx_seq_one_letter_code
_entity_poly.pdbx_strand_id
1 'polypeptide(L)'
;YVARKYFKFNKEWAAPLASGISICGVSAAIATGGAIRARPVVPIMVSSLVVVFTCIEMLILPFIAQHFLYTEPMVAGGWMGLAVKSDGGAIASGAITESLILSKMAGLGTKWEPGWVVMVTTTVKIFIDMFIGVWALVLAYIWTAKFDKTRGERTMTWSDVMDRFPRFVLGYLGTFLI
;
A
#
# COMPACT_ATOMS: atom_id res chain seq x y z
N TYR A 1 13.30 -2.16 -10.13
CA TYR A 1 14.45 -1.80 -10.97
C TYR A 1 15.38 -0.83 -10.23
N VAL A 2 14.91 0.35 -9.79
CA VAL A 2 15.68 1.40 -9.11
C VAL A 2 16.41 0.87 -7.86
N ALA A 3 15.68 0.21 -6.96
CA ALA A 3 16.26 -0.36 -5.74
C ALA A 3 17.43 -1.33 -6.02
N ARG A 4 17.36 -2.08 -7.12
CA ARG A 4 18.41 -3.04 -7.48
C ARG A 4 19.55 -2.42 -8.27
N LYS A 5 19.25 -1.54 -9.21
CA LYS A 5 20.26 -0.97 -10.12
C LYS A 5 21.07 0.13 -9.46
N TYR A 6 20.40 1.07 -8.79
CA TYR A 6 21.06 2.24 -8.21
C TYR A 6 21.49 2.00 -6.76
N PHE A 7 20.59 1.46 -5.93
CA PHE A 7 20.85 1.22 -4.51
C PHE A 7 21.45 -0.15 -4.22
N LYS A 8 21.61 -1.00 -5.23
CA LYS A 8 22.22 -2.34 -5.14
C LYS A 8 21.57 -3.26 -4.09
N PHE A 9 20.30 -3.03 -3.75
CA PHE A 9 19.58 -3.91 -2.85
C PHE A 9 19.47 -5.31 -3.44
N ASN A 10 19.64 -6.33 -2.60
CA ASN A 10 19.35 -7.70 -3.01
C ASN A 10 17.83 -7.89 -3.23
N LYS A 11 17.44 -9.03 -3.80
CA LYS A 11 16.04 -9.31 -4.14
C LYS A 11 15.15 -9.40 -2.90
N GLU A 12 15.72 -9.89 -1.80
CA GLU A 12 15.03 -10.04 -0.52
C GLU A 12 14.56 -8.69 0.06
N TRP A 13 15.33 -7.63 -0.11
CA TRP A 13 14.98 -6.27 0.29
C TRP A 13 14.14 -5.54 -0.76
N ALA A 14 14.49 -5.73 -2.03
CA ALA A 14 13.86 -5.00 -3.12
C ALA A 14 12.37 -5.39 -3.31
N ALA A 15 12.00 -6.67 -3.07
CA ALA A 15 10.63 -7.12 -3.28
C ALA A 15 9.66 -6.57 -2.21
N PRO A 16 9.89 -6.68 -0.89
CA PRO A 16 9.03 -6.07 0.11
C PRO A 16 8.97 -4.55 0.01
N LEU A 17 10.11 -3.89 -0.30
CA LEU A 17 10.14 -2.45 -0.50
C LEU A 17 9.27 -2.01 -1.69
N ALA A 18 9.40 -2.70 -2.83
CA ALA A 18 8.59 -2.40 -4.02
C ALA A 18 7.10 -2.63 -3.76
N SER A 19 6.73 -3.73 -3.11
CA SER A 19 5.34 -4.04 -2.74
C SER A 19 4.77 -3.01 -1.76
N GLY A 20 5.55 -2.63 -0.74
CA GLY A 20 5.15 -1.62 0.22
C GLY A 20 4.87 -0.27 -0.42
N ILE A 21 5.74 0.19 -1.31
CA ILE A 21 5.56 1.47 -2.01
C ILE A 21 4.40 1.41 -3.03
N SER A 22 4.14 0.25 -3.62
CA SER A 22 3.15 0.13 -4.70
C SER A 22 1.72 -0.11 -4.22
N ILE A 23 1.52 -0.73 -3.06
CA ILE A 23 0.20 -1.13 -2.57
C ILE A 23 -0.15 -0.36 -1.28
N CYS A 24 0.02 -0.98 -0.10
CA CYS A 24 -0.43 -0.40 1.17
C CYS A 24 0.69 -0.29 2.23
N GLY A 25 1.93 -0.24 1.83
CA GLY A 25 3.04 -0.04 2.75
C GLY A 25 3.30 -1.23 3.65
N VAL A 26 2.84 -1.18 4.89
CA VAL A 26 3.16 -2.16 5.93
C VAL A 26 2.62 -3.55 5.62
N SER A 27 1.32 -3.69 5.33
CA SER A 27 0.68 -4.98 5.07
C SER A 27 1.27 -5.67 3.84
N ALA A 28 1.52 -4.91 2.77
CA ALA A 28 2.15 -5.42 1.55
C ALA A 28 3.61 -5.84 1.77
N ALA A 29 4.37 -5.09 2.58
CA ALA A 29 5.74 -5.46 2.93
C ALA A 29 5.80 -6.76 3.74
N ILE A 30 4.90 -6.92 4.72
CA ILE A 30 4.80 -8.13 5.55
C ILE A 30 4.34 -9.33 4.70
N ALA A 31 3.29 -9.17 3.89
CA ALA A 31 2.78 -10.21 3.02
C ALA A 31 3.84 -10.68 2.02
N THR A 32 4.54 -9.74 1.40
CA THR A 32 5.64 -10.05 0.46
C THR A 32 6.80 -10.72 1.19
N GLY A 33 7.20 -10.22 2.35
CA GLY A 33 8.25 -10.81 3.17
C GLY A 33 7.96 -12.26 3.53
N GLY A 34 6.73 -12.57 3.91
CA GLY A 34 6.25 -13.94 4.17
C GLY A 34 6.27 -14.81 2.89
N ALA A 35 5.73 -14.30 1.78
CA ALA A 35 5.65 -15.01 0.52
C ALA A 35 7.03 -15.44 -0.02
N ILE A 36 8.04 -14.60 0.15
CA ILE A 36 9.43 -14.88 -0.31
C ILE A 36 10.31 -15.51 0.78
N ARG A 37 9.77 -15.78 1.97
CA ARG A 37 10.54 -16.23 3.15
C ARG A 37 11.74 -15.31 3.44
N ALA A 38 11.53 -14.01 3.38
CA ALA A 38 12.55 -13.04 3.75
C ALA A 38 12.87 -13.12 5.24
N ARG A 39 14.09 -12.73 5.61
CA ARG A 39 14.45 -12.61 7.02
C ARG A 39 13.49 -11.63 7.73
N PRO A 40 13.05 -11.93 8.96
CA PRO A 40 12.05 -11.11 9.67
C PRO A 40 12.41 -9.63 9.79
N VAL A 41 13.70 -9.32 9.84
CA VAL A 41 14.19 -7.93 9.90
C VAL A 41 13.81 -7.12 8.66
N VAL A 42 13.69 -7.75 7.49
CA VAL A 42 13.42 -7.05 6.22
C VAL A 42 12.03 -6.39 6.21
N PRO A 43 10.92 -7.13 6.40
CA PRO A 43 9.61 -6.49 6.43
C PRO A 43 9.46 -5.51 7.60
N ILE A 44 10.11 -5.72 8.74
CA ILE A 44 10.09 -4.80 9.87
C ILE A 44 10.74 -3.46 9.49
N MET A 45 11.94 -3.50 8.92
CA MET A 45 12.65 -2.27 8.51
C MET A 45 11.91 -1.53 7.39
N VAL A 46 11.37 -2.26 6.40
CA VAL A 46 10.57 -1.67 5.32
C VAL A 46 9.32 -1.01 5.88
N SER A 47 8.62 -1.68 6.79
CA SER A 47 7.41 -1.13 7.44
C SER A 47 7.73 0.14 8.23
N SER A 48 8.82 0.16 9.00
CA SER A 48 9.25 1.33 9.75
C SER A 48 9.55 2.51 8.83
N LEU A 49 10.23 2.26 7.71
CA LEU A 49 10.52 3.28 6.70
C LEU A 49 9.23 3.85 6.10
N VAL A 50 8.29 2.99 5.74
CA VAL A 50 6.98 3.40 5.18
C VAL A 50 6.21 4.28 6.17
N VAL A 51 6.20 3.93 7.46
CA VAL A 51 5.51 4.74 8.49
C VAL A 51 6.09 6.15 8.56
N VAL A 52 7.43 6.29 8.55
CA VAL A 52 8.08 7.61 8.56
C VAL A 52 7.67 8.43 7.33
N PHE A 53 7.72 7.83 6.13
CA PHE A 53 7.30 8.51 4.91
C PHE A 53 5.81 8.87 4.93
N THR A 54 4.95 7.98 5.42
CA THR A 54 3.50 8.25 5.56
C THR A 54 3.24 9.49 6.45
N CYS A 55 3.98 9.64 7.55
CA CYS A 55 3.84 10.84 8.39
C CYS A 55 4.19 12.13 7.62
N ILE A 56 5.24 12.09 6.81
CA ILE A 56 5.64 13.23 5.97
C ILE A 56 4.60 13.50 4.89
N GLU A 57 4.14 12.47 4.20
CA GLU A 57 3.11 12.56 3.15
C GLU A 57 1.81 13.14 3.70
N MET A 58 1.36 12.66 4.87
CA MET A 58 0.14 13.13 5.53
C MET A 58 0.18 14.61 5.90
N LEU A 59 1.37 15.14 6.20
CA LEU A 59 1.53 16.56 6.52
C LEU A 59 1.65 17.44 5.27
N ILE A 60 2.23 16.95 4.18
CA ILE A 60 2.57 17.78 3.01
C ILE A 60 1.51 17.68 1.92
N LEU A 61 1.05 16.48 1.58
CA LEU A 61 0.18 16.26 0.41
C LEU A 61 -1.17 16.98 0.49
N PRO A 62 -1.87 17.06 1.66
CA PRO A 62 -3.12 17.79 1.76
C PRO A 62 -3.01 19.28 1.38
N PHE A 63 -1.92 19.96 1.76
CA PHE A 63 -1.69 21.35 1.40
C PHE A 63 -1.42 21.53 -0.10
N ILE A 64 -0.70 20.59 -0.70
CA ILE A 64 -0.49 20.59 -2.15
C ILE A 64 -1.83 20.35 -2.87
N ALA A 65 -2.63 19.41 -2.41
CA ALA A 65 -3.95 19.13 -2.95
C ALA A 65 -4.89 20.35 -2.85
N GLN A 66 -4.92 21.02 -1.69
CA GLN A 66 -5.67 22.27 -1.53
C GLN A 66 -5.22 23.36 -2.51
N HIS A 67 -3.94 23.41 -2.82
CA HIS A 67 -3.42 24.46 -3.72
C HIS A 67 -3.80 24.20 -5.17
N PHE A 68 -3.62 22.98 -5.66
CA PHE A 68 -3.75 22.63 -7.08
C PHE A 68 -5.07 21.96 -7.45
N LEU A 69 -5.74 21.27 -6.50
CA LEU A 69 -6.90 20.41 -6.78
C LEU A 69 -8.17 20.84 -6.02
N TYR A 70 -8.22 22.07 -5.52
CA TYR A 70 -9.39 22.53 -4.75
C TYR A 70 -10.69 22.57 -5.58
N THR A 71 -10.59 22.73 -6.90
CA THR A 71 -11.74 22.68 -7.84
C THR A 71 -12.20 21.26 -8.13
N GLU A 72 -11.37 20.24 -7.83
CA GLU A 72 -11.59 18.83 -8.15
C GLU A 72 -11.43 17.96 -6.88
N PRO A 73 -12.31 18.09 -5.88
CA PRO A 73 -12.13 17.43 -4.58
C PRO A 73 -12.10 15.90 -4.68
N MET A 74 -12.82 15.31 -5.62
CA MET A 74 -12.81 13.84 -5.82
C MET A 74 -11.45 13.37 -6.36
N VAL A 75 -10.82 14.16 -7.25
CA VAL A 75 -9.46 13.87 -7.76
C VAL A 75 -8.45 13.99 -6.62
N ALA A 76 -8.58 15.01 -5.77
CA ALA A 76 -7.75 15.16 -4.57
C ALA A 76 -7.88 13.96 -3.62
N GLY A 77 -9.11 13.48 -3.39
CA GLY A 77 -9.37 12.28 -2.59
C GLY A 77 -8.73 11.03 -3.20
N GLY A 78 -8.90 10.82 -4.50
CA GLY A 78 -8.26 9.72 -5.22
C GLY A 78 -6.73 9.77 -5.11
N TRP A 79 -6.15 10.96 -5.23
CA TRP A 79 -4.71 11.15 -5.06
C TRP A 79 -4.23 10.80 -3.65
N MET A 80 -4.95 11.20 -2.59
CA MET A 80 -4.61 10.81 -1.22
C MET A 80 -4.64 9.30 -1.04
N GLY A 81 -5.66 8.61 -1.55
CA GLY A 81 -5.77 7.15 -1.49
C GLY A 81 -4.65 6.41 -2.22
N LEU A 82 -4.18 6.97 -3.33
CA LEU A 82 -3.07 6.41 -4.14
C LEU A 82 -1.69 6.74 -3.56
N ALA A 83 -1.48 7.96 -3.11
CA ALA A 83 -0.15 8.46 -2.72
C ALA A 83 0.23 7.98 -1.32
N VAL A 84 -0.65 8.12 -0.34
CA VAL A 84 -0.34 7.79 1.06
C VAL A 84 -0.36 6.28 1.29
N LYS A 85 0.77 5.74 1.75
CA LYS A 85 1.02 4.28 1.73
C LYS A 85 0.58 3.52 2.99
N SER A 86 -0.12 4.14 3.92
CA SER A 86 -0.82 3.42 4.99
C SER A 86 -2.31 3.74 4.97
N ASP A 87 -3.14 2.80 5.40
CA ASP A 87 -4.60 2.90 5.34
C ASP A 87 -5.10 4.05 6.24
N GLY A 88 -4.69 4.04 7.50
CA GLY A 88 -5.02 5.11 8.44
C GLY A 88 -4.47 6.47 8.02
N GLY A 89 -3.24 6.51 7.49
CA GLY A 89 -2.63 7.74 6.96
C GLY A 89 -3.37 8.29 5.75
N ALA A 90 -3.81 7.43 4.83
CA ALA A 90 -4.59 7.82 3.65
C ALA A 90 -5.93 8.44 4.06
N ILE A 91 -6.67 7.79 4.96
CA ILE A 91 -7.95 8.30 5.46
C ILE A 91 -7.75 9.63 6.19
N ALA A 92 -6.74 9.73 7.05
CA ALA A 92 -6.42 10.98 7.74
C ALA A 92 -6.03 12.10 6.77
N SER A 93 -5.21 11.80 5.75
CA SER A 93 -4.86 12.75 4.69
C SER A 93 -6.09 13.19 3.89
N GLY A 94 -7.00 12.26 3.58
CA GLY A 94 -8.27 12.55 2.93
C GLY A 94 -9.13 13.51 3.76
N ALA A 95 -9.24 13.27 5.07
CA ALA A 95 -10.01 14.13 5.98
C ALA A 95 -9.40 15.54 6.11
N ILE A 96 -8.07 15.63 6.22
CA ILE A 96 -7.37 16.93 6.24
C ILE A 96 -7.57 17.64 4.91
N THR A 97 -7.39 16.95 3.78
CA THR A 97 -7.60 17.52 2.43
C THR A 97 -9.02 18.04 2.27
N GLU A 98 -10.02 17.28 2.71
CA GLU A 98 -11.42 17.69 2.67
C GLU A 98 -11.65 18.97 3.47
N SER A 99 -11.19 19.01 4.71
CA SER A 99 -11.32 20.20 5.58
C SER A 99 -10.69 21.45 4.95
N LEU A 100 -9.48 21.30 4.38
CA LEU A 100 -8.77 22.40 3.74
C LEU A 100 -9.47 22.89 2.46
N ILE A 101 -9.96 21.97 1.63
CA ILE A 101 -10.70 22.31 0.39
C ILE A 101 -12.02 22.99 0.73
N LEU A 102 -12.81 22.43 1.66
CA LEU A 102 -14.08 23.02 2.08
C LEU A 102 -13.90 24.43 2.63
N SER A 103 -12.88 24.65 3.47
CA SER A 103 -12.56 25.98 4.01
C SER A 103 -12.21 26.97 2.91
N LYS A 104 -11.39 26.57 1.93
CA LYS A 104 -11.02 27.40 0.79
C LYS A 104 -12.21 27.74 -0.11
N MET A 105 -13.06 26.76 -0.43
CA MET A 105 -14.24 26.93 -1.27
C MET A 105 -15.30 27.80 -0.61
N ALA A 106 -15.50 27.67 0.71
CA ALA A 106 -16.40 28.54 1.47
C ALA A 106 -15.97 30.01 1.37
N GLY A 107 -14.65 30.29 1.40
CA GLY A 107 -14.10 31.62 1.18
C GLY A 107 -14.33 32.18 -0.22
N LEU A 108 -14.53 31.30 -1.22
CA LEU A 108 -14.83 31.65 -2.61
C LEU A 108 -16.34 31.70 -2.92
N GLY A 109 -17.21 31.47 -1.91
CA GLY A 109 -18.67 31.48 -2.07
C GLY A 109 -19.23 30.22 -2.75
N THR A 110 -18.42 29.18 -2.97
CA THR A 110 -18.85 27.90 -3.55
C THR A 110 -19.02 26.88 -2.45
N LYS A 111 -20.13 26.13 -2.50
CA LYS A 111 -20.43 25.07 -1.52
C LYS A 111 -20.16 23.69 -2.13
N TRP A 112 -19.33 22.92 -1.47
CA TRP A 112 -19.19 21.49 -1.71
C TRP A 112 -19.78 20.71 -0.53
N GLU A 113 -20.40 19.57 -0.81
CA GLU A 113 -20.88 18.70 0.25
C GLU A 113 -19.70 17.96 0.91
N PRO A 114 -19.66 17.90 2.26
CA PRO A 114 -18.63 17.16 2.97
C PRO A 114 -18.80 15.65 2.77
N GLY A 115 -17.71 14.91 2.94
CA GLY A 115 -17.67 13.44 2.88
C GLY A 115 -17.15 12.87 1.56
N TRP A 116 -17.20 13.59 0.46
CA TRP A 116 -16.79 13.08 -0.85
C TRP A 116 -15.29 12.76 -0.96
N VAL A 117 -14.43 13.63 -0.43
CA VAL A 117 -12.97 13.42 -0.49
C VAL A 117 -12.58 12.19 0.31
N VAL A 118 -13.09 12.08 1.56
CA VAL A 118 -12.82 10.92 2.43
C VAL A 118 -13.36 9.63 1.82
N MET A 119 -14.58 9.68 1.27
CA MET A 119 -15.20 8.51 0.64
C MET A 119 -14.37 8.01 -0.55
N VAL A 120 -13.95 8.90 -1.45
CA VAL A 120 -13.13 8.52 -2.61
C VAL A 120 -11.77 8.00 -2.15
N THR A 121 -11.13 8.68 -1.17
CA THR A 121 -9.85 8.23 -0.59
C THR A 121 -9.94 6.80 -0.08
N THR A 122 -10.96 6.52 0.72
CA THR A 122 -11.18 5.20 1.33
C THR A 122 -11.49 4.15 0.27
N THR A 123 -12.34 4.47 -0.69
CA THR A 123 -12.70 3.55 -1.78
C THR A 123 -11.49 3.16 -2.60
N VAL A 124 -10.71 4.14 -3.06
CA VAL A 124 -9.48 3.89 -3.83
C VAL A 124 -8.50 3.04 -3.03
N LYS A 125 -8.36 3.32 -1.73
CA LYS A 125 -7.45 2.56 -0.86
C LYS A 125 -7.89 1.10 -0.73
N ILE A 126 -9.16 0.83 -0.47
CA ILE A 126 -9.72 -0.52 -0.39
C ILE A 126 -9.48 -1.30 -1.68
N PHE A 127 -9.70 -0.69 -2.85
CA PHE A 127 -9.46 -1.33 -4.13
C PHE A 127 -8.00 -1.74 -4.31
N ILE A 128 -7.05 -0.90 -3.90
CA ILE A 128 -5.61 -1.23 -3.98
C ILE A 128 -5.29 -2.41 -3.05
N ASP A 129 -5.84 -2.41 -1.85
CA ASP A 129 -5.53 -3.40 -0.82
C ASP A 129 -6.06 -4.80 -1.18
N MET A 130 -7.13 -4.90 -1.97
CA MET A 130 -7.62 -6.18 -2.49
C MET A 130 -6.54 -6.95 -3.29
N PHE A 131 -5.60 -6.25 -3.90
CA PHE A 131 -4.53 -6.88 -4.68
C PHE A 131 -3.38 -7.46 -3.84
N ILE A 132 -3.32 -7.20 -2.53
CA ILE A 132 -2.24 -7.71 -1.66
C ILE A 132 -2.16 -9.23 -1.70
N GLY A 133 -3.31 -9.90 -1.56
CA GLY A 133 -3.38 -11.37 -1.54
C GLY A 133 -2.96 -11.97 -2.88
N VAL A 134 -3.48 -11.43 -3.98
CA VAL A 134 -3.15 -11.89 -5.34
C VAL A 134 -1.65 -11.68 -5.61
N TRP A 135 -1.13 -10.52 -5.24
CA TRP A 135 0.29 -10.20 -5.41
C TRP A 135 1.20 -11.13 -4.59
N ALA A 136 0.83 -11.40 -3.34
CA ALA A 136 1.56 -12.33 -2.48
C ALA A 136 1.61 -13.74 -3.06
N LEU A 137 0.48 -14.24 -3.63
CA LEU A 137 0.44 -15.54 -4.34
C LEU A 137 1.37 -15.57 -5.55
N VAL A 138 1.32 -14.53 -6.39
CA VAL A 138 2.18 -14.43 -7.57
C VAL A 138 3.65 -14.45 -7.17
N LEU A 139 4.02 -13.71 -6.12
CA LEU A 139 5.39 -13.70 -5.62
C LEU A 139 5.81 -15.02 -5.00
N ALA A 140 4.94 -15.66 -4.22
CA ALA A 140 5.20 -16.98 -3.65
C ALA A 140 5.47 -18.01 -4.77
N TYR A 141 4.64 -18.00 -5.81
CA TYR A 141 4.83 -18.87 -6.99
C TYR A 141 6.15 -18.59 -7.70
N ILE A 142 6.44 -17.33 -8.05
CA ILE A 142 7.68 -16.96 -8.76
C ILE A 142 8.91 -17.32 -7.92
N TRP A 143 8.85 -17.09 -6.61
CA TRP A 143 9.99 -17.35 -5.73
C TRP A 143 10.27 -18.83 -5.59
N THR A 144 9.23 -19.63 -5.38
CA THR A 144 9.33 -21.10 -5.31
C THR A 144 9.79 -21.68 -6.65
N ALA A 145 9.22 -21.23 -7.75
CA ALA A 145 9.54 -21.77 -9.08
C ALA A 145 10.95 -21.40 -9.58
N LYS A 146 11.46 -20.21 -9.25
CA LYS A 146 12.67 -19.67 -9.85
C LYS A 146 13.88 -19.61 -8.91
N PHE A 147 13.66 -19.35 -7.63
CA PHE A 147 14.75 -19.11 -6.70
C PHE A 147 15.03 -20.28 -5.77
N ASP A 148 14.02 -21.03 -5.36
CA ASP A 148 14.23 -22.19 -4.50
C ASP A 148 14.77 -23.39 -5.28
N LYS A 149 14.40 -23.55 -6.55
CA LYS A 149 15.02 -24.56 -7.45
C LYS A 149 16.54 -24.40 -7.58
N THR A 150 17.05 -23.18 -7.50
CA THR A 150 18.49 -22.90 -7.59
C THR A 150 19.24 -23.29 -6.31
N ARG A 151 18.53 -23.54 -5.20
CA ARG A 151 19.08 -23.98 -3.91
C ARG A 151 19.07 -25.49 -3.68
N GLY A 152 18.66 -26.29 -4.68
CA GLY A 152 18.63 -27.76 -4.58
C GLY A 152 17.51 -28.33 -3.73
N GLU A 153 16.50 -27.54 -3.43
CA GLU A 153 15.32 -27.99 -2.69
C GLU A 153 14.28 -28.63 -3.62
N ARG A 154 13.52 -29.62 -3.07
CA ARG A 154 12.54 -30.53 -3.67
C ARG A 154 11.67 -29.95 -4.78
N THR A 155 11.08 -30.83 -5.57
CA THR A 155 10.00 -30.53 -6.53
C THR A 155 8.89 -29.71 -5.87
N MET A 156 8.55 -28.61 -6.52
CA MET A 156 7.50 -27.67 -6.11
C MET A 156 6.18 -28.39 -5.86
N THR A 157 5.67 -28.32 -4.64
CA THR A 157 4.34 -28.80 -4.27
C THR A 157 3.41 -27.60 -4.06
N TRP A 158 2.15 -27.72 -4.45
CA TRP A 158 1.14 -26.68 -4.22
C TRP A 158 1.00 -26.31 -2.73
N SER A 159 1.22 -27.30 -1.85
CA SER A 159 1.29 -27.05 -0.40
C SER A 159 2.35 -26.02 -0.02
N ASP A 160 3.53 -26.03 -0.66
CA ASP A 160 4.61 -25.08 -0.38
C ASP A 160 4.24 -23.63 -0.72
N VAL A 161 3.39 -23.45 -1.74
CA VAL A 161 2.86 -22.12 -2.12
C VAL A 161 1.82 -21.67 -1.12
N MET A 162 0.92 -22.56 -0.71
CA MET A 162 -0.13 -22.26 0.27
C MET A 162 0.43 -21.99 1.67
N ASP A 163 1.50 -22.66 2.08
CA ASP A 163 2.19 -22.41 3.35
C ASP A 163 2.85 -21.02 3.40
N ARG A 164 3.14 -20.45 2.25
CA ARG A 164 3.67 -19.07 2.11
C ARG A 164 2.56 -18.02 1.99
N PHE A 165 1.32 -18.47 1.79
CA PHE A 165 0.20 -17.55 1.66
C PHE A 165 -0.11 -16.89 3.00
N PRO A 166 -0.20 -15.56 3.06
CA PRO A 166 -0.46 -14.85 4.30
C PRO A 166 -1.88 -15.14 4.79
N ARG A 167 -1.99 -15.93 5.87
CA ARG A 167 -3.28 -16.42 6.42
C ARG A 167 -4.25 -15.29 6.79
N PHE A 168 -3.75 -14.09 7.10
CA PHE A 168 -4.61 -12.95 7.39
C PHE A 168 -5.48 -12.53 6.19
N VAL A 169 -5.05 -12.81 4.96
CA VAL A 169 -5.84 -12.55 3.74
C VAL A 169 -7.12 -13.40 3.72
N LEU A 170 -7.06 -14.64 4.20
CA LEU A 170 -8.25 -15.50 4.34
C LEU A 170 -9.22 -14.95 5.39
N GLY A 171 -8.71 -14.40 6.49
CA GLY A 171 -9.53 -13.72 7.49
C GLY A 171 -10.21 -12.49 6.91
N TYR A 172 -9.49 -11.70 6.12
CA TYR A 172 -10.04 -10.52 5.43
C TYR A 172 -11.14 -10.89 4.43
N LEU A 173 -10.91 -11.92 3.60
CA LEU A 173 -11.95 -12.43 2.69
C LEU A 173 -13.17 -12.95 3.45
N GLY A 174 -12.96 -13.65 4.57
CA GLY A 174 -14.05 -14.16 5.40
C GLY A 174 -14.92 -13.04 5.99
N THR A 175 -14.30 -11.97 6.50
CA THR A 175 -15.04 -10.81 7.04
C THR A 175 -15.72 -9.96 5.97
N PHE A 176 -15.25 -10.02 4.73
CA PHE A 176 -15.87 -9.30 3.61
C PHE A 176 -17.12 -10.02 3.07
N LEU A 177 -17.25 -11.34 3.31
CA LEU A 177 -18.40 -12.15 2.86
C LEU A 177 -19.54 -12.21 3.88
N ILE A 178 -19.36 -11.66 5.08
CA ILE A 178 -20.37 -11.54 6.14
C ILE A 178 -20.96 -10.13 6.15
#